data_13600db494a1e7a928d297596e6d94f6
#
_entry.id   13600db494a1e7a928d297596e6d94f6
#
_cell.length_a   1.000
_cell.length_b   1.000
_cell.length_c   1.000
_cell.angle_alpha   90.00
_cell.angle_beta   90.00
_cell.angle_gamma   90.00
#
_symmetry.space_group_name_H-M   'P 1'
#
loop_
_entity.id
_entity.type
_entity.pdbx_description
1 polymer ?
#
loop_
_entity_poly.entity_id
_entity_poly.type
_entity_poly.pdbx_seq_one_letter_code
_entity_poly.pdbx_strand_id
1 'polypeptide(L)'
;MKVTFIGHACFLIKFSTGLSVCFDPYVHGYVPGLSDCNVAADEVFCSHEHEDHNDRASVGSPDVTYSGPAPEVEFIASYHDEVQGAKRGPNNITIVRSGSESVVHMGDIGCELTDDQIGKLKGCDLLLIPVGGFFTIGCKEAFDLCQKIDPKVVVPMHYRGETFGYDVISGREEFVELVKNAGGRAIVNGGNSVDTLPEEKSLLLLDPLRIL
;
A
#
# COMPACT_ATOMS: atom_id res chain seq x y z
N MET A 1 -2.33 13.51 6.83
CA MET A 1 -1.85 13.18 5.46
C MET A 1 -3.03 12.95 4.51
N LYS A 2 -2.84 13.29 3.23
CA LYS A 2 -3.75 12.92 2.13
C LYS A 2 -3.31 11.59 1.54
N VAL A 3 -4.27 10.70 1.26
CA VAL A 3 -4.04 9.39 0.65
C VAL A 3 -4.85 9.29 -0.63
N THR A 4 -4.21 8.99 -1.75
CA THR A 4 -4.87 8.72 -3.03
C THR A 4 -4.48 7.34 -3.52
N PHE A 5 -5.47 6.49 -3.79
CA PHE A 5 -5.25 5.17 -4.37
C PHE A 5 -5.28 5.28 -5.90
N ILE A 6 -4.12 5.11 -6.52
CA ILE A 6 -3.99 5.18 -7.99
C ILE A 6 -4.55 3.90 -8.61
N GLY A 7 -4.18 2.74 -8.03
CA GLY A 7 -4.63 1.42 -8.43
C GLY A 7 -3.59 0.35 -8.11
N HIS A 8 -3.99 -0.90 -8.02
CA HIS A 8 -3.15 -2.05 -7.72
C HIS A 8 -2.43 -1.91 -6.37
N ALA A 9 -1.14 -1.61 -6.36
CA ALA A 9 -0.35 -1.26 -5.19
C ALA A 9 0.16 0.20 -5.23
N CYS A 10 -0.25 0.97 -6.25
CA CYS A 10 0.21 2.34 -6.43
C CYS A 10 -0.59 3.33 -5.60
N PHE A 11 0.12 4.09 -4.75
CA PHE A 11 -0.45 5.15 -3.93
C PHE A 11 0.33 6.45 -4.07
N LEU A 12 -0.39 7.58 -4.07
CA LEU A 12 0.19 8.89 -3.87
C LEU A 12 -0.19 9.39 -2.47
N ILE A 13 0.83 9.59 -1.64
CA ILE A 13 0.70 10.09 -0.27
C ILE A 13 1.24 11.49 -0.19
N LYS A 14 0.45 12.42 0.35
CA LYS A 14 0.93 13.77 0.68
C LYS A 14 0.87 13.97 2.18
N PHE A 15 2.04 14.07 2.81
CA PHE A 15 2.17 14.31 4.24
C PHE A 15 1.77 15.73 4.63
N SER A 16 1.43 15.95 5.90
CA SER A 16 1.12 17.29 6.43
C SER A 16 2.32 18.26 6.36
N THR A 17 3.53 17.74 6.29
CA THR A 17 4.76 18.50 6.04
C THR A 17 4.83 19.11 4.64
N GLY A 18 4.01 18.61 3.70
CA GLY A 18 4.01 19.00 2.29
C GLY A 18 4.73 18.00 1.38
N LEU A 19 5.54 17.07 1.93
CA LEU A 19 6.20 16.00 1.17
C LEU A 19 5.16 15.14 0.45
N SER A 20 5.40 14.85 -0.83
CA SER A 20 4.63 13.89 -1.62
C SER A 20 5.47 12.66 -1.97
N VAL A 21 4.88 11.47 -1.78
CA VAL A 21 5.52 10.18 -2.04
C VAL A 21 4.62 9.32 -2.91
N CYS A 22 5.17 8.78 -3.99
CA CYS A 22 4.54 7.75 -4.80
C CYS A 22 5.12 6.38 -4.44
N PHE A 23 4.24 5.43 -4.15
CA PHE A 23 4.61 4.03 -3.94
C PHE A 23 4.18 3.19 -5.14
N ASP A 24 5.04 2.26 -5.55
CA ASP A 24 4.79 1.21 -6.52
C ASP A 24 4.03 1.64 -7.79
N PRO A 25 4.54 2.62 -8.57
CA PRO A 25 3.95 2.96 -9.85
C PRO A 25 4.10 1.79 -10.85
N TYR A 26 3.02 1.49 -11.58
CA TYR A 26 2.96 0.38 -12.54
C TYR A 26 3.10 0.84 -13.99
N VAL A 27 3.68 -0.03 -14.83
CA VAL A 27 3.85 0.20 -16.28
C VAL A 27 2.48 0.20 -16.97
N HIS A 28 2.30 1.11 -17.94
CA HIS A 28 1.10 1.20 -18.77
C HIS A 28 0.66 -0.16 -19.32
N GLY A 29 -0.62 -0.49 -19.15
CA GLY A 29 -1.24 -1.71 -19.66
C GLY A 29 -0.81 -2.99 -18.95
N TYR A 30 0.04 -2.94 -17.91
CA TYR A 30 0.49 -4.12 -17.21
C TYR A 30 -0.58 -4.65 -16.23
N VAL A 31 -1.28 -3.76 -15.53
CA VAL A 31 -2.40 -4.14 -14.66
C VAL A 31 -3.71 -4.05 -15.43
N PRO A 32 -4.43 -5.16 -15.64
CA PRO A 32 -5.68 -5.16 -16.39
C PRO A 32 -6.70 -4.16 -15.83
N GLY A 33 -7.38 -3.42 -16.72
CA GLY A 33 -8.44 -2.49 -16.36
C GLY A 33 -7.99 -1.18 -15.71
N LEU A 34 -6.66 -0.94 -15.57
CA LEU A 34 -6.12 0.32 -15.09
C LEU A 34 -5.45 1.11 -16.23
N SER A 35 -5.65 2.43 -16.23
CA SER A 35 -4.94 3.38 -17.10
C SER A 35 -3.60 3.78 -16.48
N ASP A 36 -2.86 4.69 -17.12
CA ASP A 36 -1.56 5.17 -16.64
C ASP A 36 -1.62 5.76 -15.23
N CYS A 37 -0.55 5.57 -14.45
CA CYS A 37 -0.41 6.17 -13.13
C CYS A 37 -0.57 7.70 -13.19
N ASN A 38 0.16 8.36 -14.10
CA ASN A 38 0.10 9.80 -14.38
C ASN A 38 0.02 10.65 -13.10
N VAL A 39 1.03 10.52 -12.26
CA VAL A 39 1.17 11.22 -10.98
C VAL A 39 2.47 12.00 -10.94
N ALA A 40 2.56 12.98 -10.01
CA ALA A 40 3.78 13.69 -9.69
C ALA A 40 4.05 13.59 -8.17
N ALA A 41 5.29 13.32 -7.80
CA ALA A 41 5.71 13.18 -6.41
C ALA A 41 7.15 13.63 -6.21
N ASP A 42 7.49 14.06 -4.98
CA ASP A 42 8.85 14.44 -4.60
C ASP A 42 9.77 13.21 -4.50
N GLU A 43 9.21 12.09 -4.00
CA GLU A 43 9.93 10.82 -3.83
C GLU A 43 9.12 9.66 -4.41
N VAL A 44 9.85 8.63 -4.91
CA VAL A 44 9.24 7.41 -5.46
C VAL A 44 9.92 6.20 -4.83
N PHE A 45 9.13 5.35 -4.19
CA PHE A 45 9.60 4.09 -3.61
C PHE A 45 8.92 2.91 -4.28
N CYS A 46 9.71 1.93 -4.70
CA CYS A 46 9.24 0.68 -5.28
C CYS A 46 9.66 -0.49 -4.40
N SER A 47 8.72 -1.37 -4.11
CA SER A 47 8.92 -2.53 -3.25
C SER A 47 9.83 -3.58 -3.89
N HIS A 48 9.72 -3.74 -5.21
CA HIS A 48 10.50 -4.71 -6.01
C HIS A 48 10.49 -4.35 -7.51
N GLU A 49 11.10 -5.17 -8.35
CA GLU A 49 11.41 -4.82 -9.75
C GLU A 49 10.41 -5.41 -10.78
N HIS A 50 9.20 -5.85 -10.37
CA HIS A 50 8.18 -6.26 -11.33
C HIS A 50 7.50 -5.04 -11.97
N GLU A 51 7.04 -5.18 -13.21
CA GLU A 51 6.50 -4.10 -14.04
C GLU A 51 5.20 -3.49 -13.49
N ASP A 52 4.49 -4.22 -12.66
CA ASP A 52 3.31 -3.73 -11.95
C ASP A 52 3.62 -2.93 -10.67
N HIS A 53 4.95 -2.70 -10.38
CA HIS A 53 5.41 -1.96 -9.19
C HIS A 53 6.57 -0.99 -9.44
N ASN A 54 7.20 -0.97 -10.62
CA ASN A 54 8.50 -0.30 -10.79
C ASN A 54 8.58 0.66 -11.98
N ASP A 55 7.51 1.36 -12.32
CA ASP A 55 7.56 2.40 -13.35
C ASP A 55 7.91 3.80 -12.77
N ARG A 56 9.08 3.90 -12.14
CA ARG A 56 9.60 5.18 -11.61
C ARG A 56 9.64 6.29 -12.66
N ALA A 57 9.87 5.92 -13.92
CA ALA A 57 10.02 6.86 -15.01
C ALA A 57 8.70 7.58 -15.39
N SER A 58 7.54 6.97 -15.08
CA SER A 58 6.22 7.59 -15.33
C SER A 58 5.83 8.64 -14.28
N VAL A 59 6.53 8.71 -13.16
CA VAL A 59 6.24 9.67 -12.10
C VAL A 59 6.92 10.99 -12.40
N GLY A 60 6.12 12.04 -12.61
CA GLY A 60 6.61 13.40 -12.85
C GLY A 60 7.09 14.09 -11.57
N SER A 61 7.74 15.24 -11.75
CA SER A 61 8.04 16.14 -10.62
C SER A 61 6.83 17.04 -10.33
N PRO A 62 6.53 17.34 -9.06
CA PRO A 62 5.46 18.28 -8.72
C PRO A 62 5.81 19.71 -9.13
N ASP A 63 4.80 20.54 -9.40
CA ASP A 63 5.00 21.96 -9.75
C ASP A 63 5.78 22.73 -8.68
N VAL A 64 5.57 22.36 -7.42
CA VAL A 64 6.29 22.88 -6.26
C VAL A 64 6.93 21.72 -5.55
N THR A 65 8.25 21.59 -5.65
CA THR A 65 9.04 20.56 -4.97
C THR A 65 9.12 20.82 -3.48
N TYR A 66 9.11 19.73 -2.72
CA TYR A 66 9.29 19.78 -1.28
C TYR A 66 10.71 20.28 -0.92
N SER A 67 10.80 21.23 0.01
CA SER A 67 12.06 21.81 0.47
C SER A 67 12.26 21.69 1.99
N GLY A 68 11.43 20.91 2.65
CA GLY A 68 11.53 20.65 4.09
C GLY A 68 12.59 19.60 4.45
N PRO A 69 12.64 19.18 5.71
CA PRO A 69 13.54 18.13 6.16
C PRO A 69 13.30 16.80 5.41
N ALA A 70 14.39 16.11 5.04
CA ALA A 70 14.28 14.80 4.41
C ALA A 70 13.45 13.83 5.27
N PRO A 71 12.61 12.96 4.65
CA PRO A 71 11.89 11.94 5.39
C PRO A 71 12.86 10.92 5.99
N GLU A 72 12.45 10.30 7.10
CA GLU A 72 13.09 9.08 7.56
C GLU A 72 12.51 7.90 6.77
N VAL A 73 13.38 7.15 6.09
CA VAL A 73 12.98 5.99 5.27
C VAL A 73 13.69 4.74 5.77
N GLU A 74 12.92 3.68 6.02
CA GLU A 74 13.46 2.38 6.39
C GLU A 74 12.90 1.31 5.44
N PHE A 75 13.79 0.44 4.94
CA PHE A 75 13.43 -0.72 4.15
C PHE A 75 13.60 -1.98 4.98
N ILE A 76 12.55 -2.78 5.07
CA ILE A 76 12.59 -4.08 5.73
C ILE A 76 12.54 -5.14 4.63
N ALA A 77 13.64 -5.88 4.47
CA ALA A 77 13.71 -6.97 3.50
C ALA A 77 12.71 -8.07 3.84
N SER A 78 11.96 -8.50 2.85
CA SER A 78 11.00 -9.60 2.91
C SER A 78 10.99 -10.34 1.55
N TYR A 79 10.05 -11.24 1.36
CA TYR A 79 9.96 -12.03 0.13
C TYR A 79 8.55 -11.99 -0.46
N HIS A 80 8.51 -12.09 -1.79
CA HIS A 80 7.30 -12.15 -2.59
C HIS A 80 6.68 -13.56 -2.66
N ASP A 81 7.18 -14.48 -1.83
CA ASP A 81 6.69 -15.86 -1.72
C ASP A 81 7.08 -16.51 -0.38
N GLU A 82 6.47 -17.65 -0.09
CA GLU A 82 6.67 -18.45 1.12
C GLU A 82 7.98 -19.26 1.14
N VAL A 83 8.75 -19.24 0.03
CA VAL A 83 10.02 -19.98 -0.13
C VAL A 83 11.23 -19.05 -0.27
N GLN A 84 11.21 -17.94 0.48
CA GLN A 84 12.31 -16.98 0.59
C GLN A 84 12.74 -16.39 -0.77
N GLY A 85 11.77 -16.04 -1.60
CA GLY A 85 12.00 -15.41 -2.90
C GLY A 85 12.38 -16.38 -4.02
N ALA A 86 12.36 -17.69 -3.79
CA ALA A 86 12.75 -18.66 -4.81
C ALA A 86 11.78 -18.72 -6.02
N LYS A 87 10.55 -18.27 -5.85
CA LYS A 87 9.54 -18.24 -6.93
C LYS A 87 9.40 -16.86 -7.59
N ARG A 88 9.36 -15.79 -6.78
CA ARG A 88 8.99 -14.42 -7.23
C ARG A 88 9.99 -13.35 -6.83
N GLY A 89 11.05 -13.71 -6.10
CA GLY A 89 12.12 -12.80 -5.74
C GLY A 89 11.92 -12.08 -4.39
N PRO A 90 12.78 -11.07 -4.14
CA PRO A 90 12.73 -10.26 -2.94
C PRO A 90 11.57 -9.26 -2.99
N ASN A 91 11.14 -8.82 -1.82
CA ASN A 91 10.24 -7.70 -1.61
C ASN A 91 10.78 -6.82 -0.49
N ASN A 92 10.59 -5.51 -0.57
CA ASN A 92 10.89 -4.56 0.49
C ASN A 92 9.60 -3.97 1.06
N ILE A 93 9.43 -4.09 2.35
CA ILE A 93 8.44 -3.29 3.08
C ILE A 93 9.07 -1.93 3.30
N THR A 94 8.38 -0.88 2.89
CA THR A 94 8.89 0.49 2.99
C THR A 94 8.16 1.25 4.09
N ILE A 95 8.91 1.80 5.04
CA ILE A 95 8.41 2.71 6.07
C ILE A 95 8.87 4.11 5.72
N VAL A 96 7.96 5.07 5.63
CA VAL A 96 8.28 6.50 5.44
C VAL A 96 7.69 7.29 6.60
N ARG A 97 8.55 8.10 7.25
CA ARG A 97 8.13 9.03 8.32
C ARG A 97 8.44 10.46 7.92
N SER A 98 7.44 11.33 8.05
CA SER A 98 7.59 12.77 7.78
C SER A 98 6.82 13.57 8.81
N GLY A 99 7.53 14.39 9.61
CA GLY A 99 6.97 15.01 10.79
C GLY A 99 6.53 13.96 11.82
N SER A 100 5.28 14.01 12.24
CA SER A 100 4.68 13.03 13.18
C SER A 100 3.90 11.91 12.49
N GLU A 101 3.92 11.86 11.17
CA GLU A 101 3.13 10.90 10.38
C GLU A 101 4.00 9.77 9.85
N SER A 102 3.45 8.55 9.83
CA SER A 102 4.12 7.34 9.37
C SER A 102 3.24 6.53 8.41
N VAL A 103 3.85 6.06 7.33
CA VAL A 103 3.24 5.18 6.33
C VAL A 103 4.08 3.91 6.20
N VAL A 104 3.42 2.77 6.20
CA VAL A 104 4.02 1.48 5.87
C VAL A 104 3.37 0.97 4.59
N HIS A 105 4.20 0.72 3.57
CA HIS A 105 3.80 0.04 2.35
C HIS A 105 4.40 -1.37 2.35
N MET A 106 3.54 -2.39 2.35
CA MET A 106 3.96 -3.78 2.49
C MET A 106 4.54 -4.39 1.21
N GLY A 107 4.38 -3.69 0.06
CA GLY A 107 4.70 -4.26 -1.24
C GLY A 107 3.94 -5.55 -1.49
N ASP A 108 4.54 -6.45 -2.23
CA ASP A 108 3.97 -7.77 -2.54
C ASP A 108 4.46 -8.84 -1.56
N ILE A 109 4.28 -8.56 -0.27
CA ILE A 109 4.66 -9.54 0.75
C ILE A 109 3.94 -10.87 0.52
N GLY A 110 4.71 -11.97 0.48
CA GLY A 110 4.22 -13.34 0.31
C GLY A 110 4.76 -14.32 1.36
N CYS A 111 5.35 -13.82 2.46
CA CYS A 111 5.94 -14.62 3.52
C CYS A 111 5.51 -14.15 4.91
N GLU A 112 5.74 -15.00 5.90
CA GLU A 112 5.61 -14.60 7.30
C GLU A 112 6.72 -13.63 7.72
N LEU A 113 6.39 -12.70 8.62
CA LEU A 113 7.33 -11.77 9.23
C LEU A 113 7.78 -12.25 10.59
N THR A 114 9.02 -11.97 10.93
CA THR A 114 9.56 -12.17 12.28
C THR A 114 8.97 -11.15 13.26
N ASP A 115 9.04 -11.46 14.56
CA ASP A 115 8.58 -10.54 15.62
C ASP A 115 9.35 -9.20 15.59
N ASP A 116 10.64 -9.23 15.25
CA ASP A 116 11.46 -8.01 15.10
C ASP A 116 10.98 -7.13 13.93
N GLN A 117 10.65 -7.74 12.78
CA GLN A 117 10.08 -7.02 11.65
C GLN A 117 8.72 -6.43 11.99
N ILE A 118 7.83 -7.22 12.61
CA ILE A 118 6.52 -6.76 13.09
C ILE A 118 6.69 -5.62 14.09
N GLY A 119 7.67 -5.73 15.02
CA GLY A 119 7.96 -4.69 16.01
C GLY A 119 8.25 -3.32 15.41
N LYS A 120 8.94 -3.28 14.26
CA LYS A 120 9.25 -2.04 13.52
C LYS A 120 8.03 -1.41 12.85
N LEU A 121 7.02 -2.22 12.52
CA LEU A 121 5.79 -1.77 11.84
C LEU A 121 4.71 -1.29 12.81
N LYS A 122 4.83 -1.66 14.11
CA LYS A 122 3.77 -1.44 15.11
C LYS A 122 3.34 0.02 15.23
N GLY A 123 2.02 0.20 15.28
CA GLY A 123 1.40 1.49 15.58
C GLY A 123 1.58 2.55 14.51
N CYS A 124 1.89 2.17 13.26
CA CYS A 124 1.96 3.14 12.16
C CYS A 124 0.61 3.81 11.92
N ASP A 125 0.63 5.04 11.41
CA ASP A 125 -0.61 5.79 11.14
C ASP A 125 -1.37 5.20 9.94
N LEU A 126 -0.64 4.75 8.91
CA LEU A 126 -1.21 4.17 7.70
C LEU A 126 -0.47 2.88 7.31
N LEU A 127 -1.22 1.80 7.17
CA LEU A 127 -0.73 0.52 6.63
C LEU A 127 -1.40 0.24 5.29
N LEU A 128 -0.59 0.11 4.23
CA LEU A 128 -1.00 -0.31 2.89
C LEU A 128 -0.63 -1.79 2.74
N ILE A 129 -1.63 -2.69 2.65
CA ILE A 129 -1.42 -4.14 2.76
C ILE A 129 -2.10 -4.91 1.63
N PRO A 130 -1.40 -5.84 0.94
CA PRO A 130 -2.00 -6.65 -0.10
C PRO A 130 -2.95 -7.68 0.51
N VAL A 131 -4.08 -7.94 -0.17
CA VAL A 131 -5.11 -8.88 0.27
C VAL A 131 -5.55 -9.87 -0.80
N GLY A 132 -5.05 -9.73 -2.04
CA GLY A 132 -5.51 -10.49 -3.19
C GLY A 132 -5.11 -11.96 -3.22
N GLY A 133 -4.10 -12.36 -2.47
CA GLY A 133 -3.57 -13.73 -2.50
C GLY A 133 -2.91 -14.07 -3.85
N PHE A 134 -2.66 -15.35 -4.10
CA PHE A 134 -1.99 -15.95 -5.25
C PHE A 134 -0.54 -15.48 -5.46
N PHE A 135 -0.32 -14.19 -5.66
CA PHE A 135 1.02 -13.60 -5.74
C PHE A 135 1.51 -13.15 -4.37
N THR A 136 0.63 -12.68 -3.51
CA THR A 136 0.90 -12.08 -2.20
C THR A 136 0.23 -12.90 -1.10
N ILE A 137 0.31 -12.43 0.15
CA ILE A 137 -0.56 -12.91 1.23
C ILE A 137 -2.02 -12.68 0.86
N GLY A 138 -2.90 -13.54 1.36
CA GLY A 138 -4.35 -13.43 1.20
C GLY A 138 -5.02 -12.68 2.36
N CYS A 139 -6.36 -12.64 2.30
CA CYS A 139 -7.18 -11.89 3.26
C CYS A 139 -6.95 -12.29 4.71
N LYS A 140 -6.76 -13.58 5.01
CA LYS A 140 -6.57 -14.09 6.37
C LYS A 140 -5.22 -13.71 6.95
N GLU A 141 -4.15 -13.94 6.19
CA GLU A 141 -2.79 -13.58 6.58
C GLU A 141 -2.66 -12.07 6.76
N ALA A 142 -3.26 -11.27 5.85
CA ALA A 142 -3.32 -9.81 5.96
C ALA A 142 -4.06 -9.37 7.22
N PHE A 143 -5.19 -10.00 7.55
CA PHE A 143 -5.94 -9.72 8.77
C PHE A 143 -5.10 -10.03 10.01
N ASP A 144 -4.44 -11.20 10.08
CA ASP A 144 -3.59 -11.60 11.19
C ASP A 144 -2.41 -10.64 11.38
N LEU A 145 -1.79 -10.18 10.29
CA LEU A 145 -0.74 -9.16 10.35
C LEU A 145 -1.28 -7.82 10.86
N CYS A 146 -2.46 -7.39 10.44
CA CYS A 146 -3.09 -6.16 10.95
C CYS A 146 -3.35 -6.23 12.46
N GLN A 147 -3.69 -7.41 13.00
CA GLN A 147 -3.86 -7.57 14.45
C GLN A 147 -2.52 -7.46 15.21
N LYS A 148 -1.44 -7.97 14.64
CA LYS A 148 -0.09 -7.93 15.25
C LYS A 148 0.56 -6.56 15.14
N ILE A 149 0.41 -5.86 14.01
CA ILE A 149 0.98 -4.53 13.73
C ILE A 149 0.18 -3.44 14.47
N ASP A 150 -1.12 -3.61 14.58
CA ASP A 150 -2.07 -2.67 15.21
C ASP A 150 -1.99 -1.23 14.67
N PRO A 151 -2.04 -1.03 13.34
CA PRO A 151 -1.98 0.30 12.74
C PRO A 151 -3.20 1.14 13.07
N LYS A 152 -3.10 2.46 12.94
CA LYS A 152 -4.25 3.37 13.10
C LYS A 152 -5.25 3.18 11.95
N VAL A 153 -4.78 3.28 10.70
CA VAL A 153 -5.60 3.12 9.50
C VAL A 153 -5.01 2.02 8.62
N VAL A 154 -5.87 1.14 8.11
CA VAL A 154 -5.53 0.08 7.14
C VAL A 154 -6.18 0.40 5.81
N VAL A 155 -5.42 0.28 4.72
CA VAL A 155 -5.94 0.31 3.35
C VAL A 155 -5.56 -0.99 2.65
N PRO A 156 -6.53 -1.80 2.20
CA PRO A 156 -6.25 -2.99 1.40
C PRO A 156 -5.82 -2.60 -0.02
N MET A 157 -4.88 -3.33 -0.57
CA MET A 157 -4.36 -3.15 -1.92
C MET A 157 -4.13 -4.48 -2.63
N HIS A 158 -3.68 -4.45 -3.89
CA HIS A 158 -3.31 -5.61 -4.69
C HIS A 158 -4.42 -6.68 -4.73
N TYR A 159 -5.64 -6.23 -5.05
CA TYR A 159 -6.82 -7.07 -5.16
C TYR A 159 -7.53 -6.84 -6.50
N ARG A 160 -8.39 -7.79 -6.88
CA ARG A 160 -9.23 -7.67 -8.07
C ARG A 160 -10.55 -6.97 -7.73
N GLY A 161 -10.91 -5.95 -8.52
CA GLY A 161 -12.26 -5.38 -8.56
C GLY A 161 -13.10 -5.99 -9.68
N GLU A 162 -14.25 -5.39 -9.93
CA GLU A 162 -15.15 -5.85 -11.01
C GLU A 162 -14.54 -5.64 -12.41
N THR A 163 -13.79 -4.56 -12.60
CA THR A 163 -13.27 -4.15 -13.92
C THR A 163 -11.75 -4.03 -13.96
N PHE A 164 -11.03 -4.29 -12.87
CA PHE A 164 -9.57 -4.16 -12.80
C PHE A 164 -8.91 -5.27 -11.99
N GLY A 165 -7.62 -5.44 -12.20
CA GLY A 165 -6.77 -6.41 -11.51
C GLY A 165 -6.67 -7.73 -12.25
N TYR A 166 -5.77 -8.59 -11.80
CA TYR A 166 -5.52 -9.90 -12.40
C TYR A 166 -6.62 -10.88 -12.05
N ASP A 167 -7.05 -11.71 -13.00
CA ASP A 167 -8.13 -12.70 -12.80
C ASP A 167 -7.83 -13.76 -11.75
N VAL A 168 -6.56 -14.02 -11.48
CA VAL A 168 -6.09 -15.07 -10.54
C VAL A 168 -6.08 -14.63 -9.09
N ILE A 169 -6.18 -13.31 -8.81
CA ILE A 169 -6.21 -12.80 -7.44
C ILE A 169 -7.66 -12.57 -6.97
N SER A 170 -7.86 -12.60 -5.65
CA SER A 170 -9.16 -12.38 -5.02
C SER A 170 -9.51 -10.89 -4.89
N GLY A 171 -10.78 -10.61 -4.64
CA GLY A 171 -11.25 -9.31 -4.21
C GLY A 171 -10.93 -9.02 -2.74
N ARG A 172 -11.34 -7.81 -2.28
CA ARG A 172 -11.12 -7.35 -0.88
C ARG A 172 -12.24 -7.75 0.09
N GLU A 173 -13.33 -8.37 -0.40
CA GLU A 173 -14.57 -8.55 0.35
C GLU A 173 -14.38 -9.44 1.59
N GLU A 174 -13.62 -10.55 1.47
CA GLU A 174 -13.32 -11.43 2.61
C GLU A 174 -12.54 -10.68 3.70
N PHE A 175 -11.58 -9.84 3.31
CA PHE A 175 -10.81 -9.02 4.27
C PHE A 175 -11.72 -8.02 5.01
N VAL A 176 -12.63 -7.37 4.30
CA VAL A 176 -13.62 -6.46 4.89
C VAL A 176 -14.50 -7.19 5.92
N GLU A 177 -14.99 -8.39 5.58
CA GLU A 177 -15.82 -9.17 6.50
C GLU A 177 -15.03 -9.65 7.73
N LEU A 178 -13.77 -10.05 7.58
CA LEU A 178 -12.91 -10.41 8.72
C LEU A 178 -12.73 -9.24 9.68
N VAL A 179 -12.42 -8.05 9.17
CA VAL A 179 -12.26 -6.84 10.00
C VAL A 179 -13.56 -6.45 10.68
N LYS A 180 -14.69 -6.49 9.95
CA LYS A 180 -16.01 -6.18 10.46
C LYS A 180 -16.45 -7.12 11.58
N ASN A 181 -16.22 -8.43 11.40
CA ASN A 181 -16.60 -9.44 12.39
C ASN A 181 -15.73 -9.38 13.66
N ALA A 182 -14.47 -9.01 13.55
CA ALA A 182 -13.58 -8.82 14.69
C ALA A 182 -13.94 -7.56 15.50
N GLY A 183 -14.53 -6.55 14.87
CA GLY A 183 -14.82 -5.26 15.50
C GLY A 183 -13.57 -4.43 15.79
N GLY A 184 -13.74 -3.31 16.51
CA GLY A 184 -12.63 -2.45 16.95
C GLY A 184 -12.08 -1.51 15.87
N ARG A 185 -12.58 -1.57 14.63
CA ARG A 185 -12.25 -0.64 13.54
C ARG A 185 -13.51 -0.15 12.84
N ALA A 186 -13.60 1.14 12.59
CA ALA A 186 -14.64 1.70 11.75
C ALA A 186 -14.37 1.33 10.27
N ILE A 187 -15.42 1.08 9.50
CA ILE A 187 -15.32 0.91 8.05
C ILE A 187 -15.62 2.26 7.39
N VAL A 188 -14.64 2.84 6.71
CA VAL A 188 -14.74 4.16 6.07
C VAL A 188 -14.59 4.03 4.57
N ASN A 189 -15.57 4.53 3.81
CA ASN A 189 -15.47 4.60 2.35
C ASN A 189 -14.98 5.99 1.94
N GLY A 190 -13.81 6.06 1.31
CA GLY A 190 -13.12 7.30 0.97
C GLY A 190 -13.15 7.68 -0.52
N GLY A 191 -13.88 6.95 -1.36
CA GLY A 191 -13.81 7.14 -2.82
C GLY A 191 -12.39 6.85 -3.33
N ASN A 192 -11.84 7.71 -4.19
CA ASN A 192 -10.46 7.50 -4.70
C ASN A 192 -9.40 8.08 -3.75
N SER A 193 -9.78 9.01 -2.86
CA SER A 193 -8.84 9.70 -1.97
C SER A 193 -9.52 10.27 -0.74
N VAL A 194 -8.73 10.44 0.32
CA VAL A 194 -9.09 11.22 1.51
C VAL A 194 -8.04 12.29 1.76
N ASP A 195 -8.44 13.50 2.15
CA ASP A 195 -7.52 14.60 2.45
C ASP A 195 -6.86 14.46 3.83
N THR A 196 -7.54 13.74 4.74
CA THR A 196 -7.04 13.44 6.09
C THR A 196 -7.39 12.01 6.48
N LEU A 197 -6.50 11.36 7.24
CA LEU A 197 -6.82 10.05 7.81
C LEU A 197 -7.95 10.15 8.85
N PRO A 198 -8.78 9.10 8.99
CA PRO A 198 -9.71 8.96 10.10
C PRO A 198 -9.01 9.13 11.45
N GLU A 199 -9.68 9.76 12.41
CA GLU A 199 -9.14 9.98 13.75
C GLU A 199 -9.10 8.68 14.58
N GLU A 200 -10.09 7.82 14.40
CA GLU A 200 -10.22 6.54 15.07
C GLU A 200 -9.61 5.38 14.23
N LYS A 201 -9.33 4.24 14.87
CA LYS A 201 -8.87 3.04 14.18
C LYS A 201 -9.86 2.61 13.11
N SER A 202 -9.39 2.54 11.85
CA SER A 202 -10.27 2.33 10.71
C SER A 202 -9.70 1.36 9.68
N LEU A 203 -10.61 0.69 8.98
CA LEU A 203 -10.38 0.14 7.65
C LEU A 203 -10.89 1.16 6.64
N LEU A 204 -9.98 1.79 5.91
CA LEU A 204 -10.28 2.77 4.88
C LEU A 204 -10.35 2.08 3.53
N LEU A 205 -11.53 2.06 2.92
CA LEU A 205 -11.77 1.50 1.60
C LEU A 205 -11.67 2.61 0.56
N LEU A 206 -10.66 2.49 -0.29
CA LEU A 206 -10.46 3.37 -1.44
C LEU A 206 -10.71 2.59 -2.73
N ASP A 207 -11.22 3.30 -3.74
CA ASP A 207 -11.39 2.77 -5.08
C ASP A 207 -10.27 3.33 -5.99
N PRO A 208 -9.76 2.58 -6.97
CA PRO A 208 -8.71 3.06 -7.84
C PRO A 208 -9.13 4.32 -8.59
N LEU A 209 -8.22 5.31 -8.65
CA LEU A 209 -8.43 6.54 -9.41
C LEU A 209 -8.34 6.30 -10.92
N ARG A 210 -7.60 5.27 -11.34
CA ARG A 210 -7.19 5.02 -12.73
C ARG A 210 -7.90 3.81 -13.37
N ILE A 211 -9.20 3.63 -13.10
CA ILE A 211 -10.03 2.65 -13.81
C ILE A 211 -10.28 3.13 -15.25
N LEU A 212 -10.15 2.20 -16.24
CA LEU A 212 -10.44 2.42 -17.66
C LEU A 212 -11.94 2.51 -17.95
#